data_3a96004990fede14cef40cf3eee3306d
#
_entry.id   3a96004990fede14cef40cf3eee3306d
#
_cell.length_a   1.000
_cell.length_b   1.000
_cell.length_c   1.000
_cell.angle_alpha   90.00
_cell.angle_beta   90.00
_cell.angle_gamma   90.00
#
_symmetry.space_group_name_H-M   'P 1'
#
loop_
_entity.id
_entity.type
_entity.pdbx_description
1 polymer ?
#
loop_
_entity_poly.entity_id
_entity_poly.type
_entity_poly.pdbx_seq_one_letter_code
_entity_poly.pdbx_strand_id
1 'polypeptide(L)'
;MKKKKRHTLLKFLILAVMAGGVVLYSGVLQDTGGFPGQIRNQVYVEQKNAKAENYPGAAEKKTEKRTEISTENGTPEIEVTHGYAYETLTAEQQAVYDEVYRVIMAQDSKVKVSTCKEKVLEKAYRSVIADHGEIFWVSGYNYTQYTMGKKIVSIDFSPSYTMGRTERDYYQSQIDVVVDSILKNVEPSWGDYEKAKYVFEYLAGNIEYEMGTEQNQNIISVFLNKKTVCQGYANATQYLLTLLGIPAVVVTGTAEGDTHAWNLVQLDGAYYFMDTTWGNSSYNNGESGFSSFINYNYFGVTTAEISKTHQADGTLLLPDCTATADNYYVREGKYITEWNPDVVGQIYGTAYQNVVVTEAVRFLNTSLYDQAKGYLIFCLII
;
A
#
# COMPACT_ATOMS: atom_id res chain seq x y z
N MET A 1 43.03 -12.91 -39.04
CA MET A 1 41.79 -12.16 -39.27
C MET A 1 40.59 -12.49 -38.39
N LYS A 2 40.54 -13.65 -37.65
CA LYS A 2 39.39 -14.02 -36.82
C LYS A 2 39.33 -13.33 -35.43
N LYS A 3 40.44 -12.91 -34.84
CA LYS A 3 40.46 -12.25 -33.52
C LYS A 3 39.88 -10.83 -33.52
N LYS A 4 40.06 -10.04 -34.57
CA LYS A 4 39.58 -8.67 -34.66
C LYS A 4 38.05 -8.55 -34.76
N LYS A 5 37.40 -9.51 -35.43
CA LYS A 5 35.93 -9.58 -35.55
C LYS A 5 35.22 -9.94 -34.21
N ARG A 6 35.87 -10.73 -33.36
CA ARG A 6 35.32 -11.13 -32.06
C ARG A 6 35.26 -9.97 -31.06
N HIS A 7 36.29 -9.13 -31.04
CA HIS A 7 36.32 -7.93 -30.18
C HIS A 7 35.32 -6.88 -30.64
N THR A 8 35.12 -6.73 -31.95
CA THR A 8 34.14 -5.74 -32.45
C THR A 8 32.70 -6.22 -32.16
N LEU A 9 32.43 -7.51 -32.27
CA LEU A 9 31.10 -8.07 -31.94
C LEU A 9 30.81 -7.96 -30.44
N LEU A 10 31.83 -8.19 -29.57
CA LEU A 10 31.70 -8.05 -28.14
C LEU A 10 31.45 -6.60 -27.72
N LYS A 11 32.15 -5.64 -28.37
CA LYS A 11 31.93 -4.20 -28.16
C LYS A 11 30.54 -3.76 -28.59
N PHE A 12 30.00 -4.27 -29.69
CA PHE A 12 28.62 -4.01 -30.11
C PHE A 12 27.58 -4.64 -29.18
N LEU A 13 27.82 -5.84 -28.65
CA LEU A 13 26.93 -6.48 -27.69
C LEU A 13 26.90 -5.74 -26.37
N ILE A 14 28.04 -5.28 -25.87
CA ILE A 14 28.16 -4.47 -24.64
C ILE A 14 27.48 -3.11 -24.85
N LEU A 15 27.64 -2.47 -26.01
CA LEU A 15 26.97 -1.22 -26.34
C LEU A 15 25.44 -1.40 -26.41
N ALA A 16 24.96 -2.51 -26.95
CA ALA A 16 23.52 -2.80 -27.02
C ALA A 16 22.91 -3.07 -25.64
N VAL A 17 23.63 -3.75 -24.75
CA VAL A 17 23.17 -4.01 -23.37
C VAL A 17 23.17 -2.71 -22.56
N MET A 18 24.21 -1.86 -22.72
CA MET A 18 24.24 -0.56 -22.03
C MET A 18 23.23 0.43 -22.61
N ALA A 19 23.01 0.44 -23.92
CA ALA A 19 21.97 1.24 -24.54
C ALA A 19 20.58 0.74 -24.17
N GLY A 20 20.38 -0.56 -24.03
CA GLY A 20 19.15 -1.17 -23.55
C GLY A 20 18.88 -0.83 -22.08
N GLY A 21 19.86 -0.94 -21.20
CA GLY A 21 19.76 -0.57 -19.78
C GLY A 21 19.52 0.95 -19.59
N VAL A 22 20.19 1.78 -20.37
CA VAL A 22 19.99 3.23 -20.35
C VAL A 22 18.63 3.63 -20.93
N VAL A 23 18.13 2.92 -21.93
CA VAL A 23 16.78 3.15 -22.51
C VAL A 23 15.68 2.74 -21.54
N LEU A 24 15.84 1.65 -20.80
CA LEU A 24 14.88 1.24 -19.75
C LEU A 24 14.87 2.27 -18.61
N TYR A 25 16.03 2.78 -18.22
CA TYR A 25 16.13 3.81 -17.19
C TYR A 25 15.60 5.17 -17.67
N SER A 26 15.81 5.57 -18.92
CA SER A 26 15.26 6.81 -19.49
C SER A 26 13.74 6.72 -19.69
N GLY A 27 13.18 5.55 -19.95
CA GLY A 27 11.73 5.33 -20.03
C GLY A 27 11.02 5.55 -18.70
N VAL A 28 11.68 5.24 -17.59
CA VAL A 28 11.18 5.48 -16.22
C VAL A 28 11.29 6.97 -15.81
N LEU A 29 12.24 7.72 -16.40
CA LEU A 29 12.46 9.13 -16.06
C LEU A 29 11.85 10.12 -17.06
N GLN A 30 11.52 9.70 -18.27
CA GLN A 30 10.76 10.49 -19.20
C GLN A 30 9.28 10.18 -18.97
N ASP A 31 8.62 11.10 -18.30
CA ASP A 31 7.16 11.24 -18.25
C ASP A 31 6.64 11.52 -19.68
N THR A 32 6.68 10.51 -20.52
CA THR A 32 6.06 10.54 -21.84
C THR A 32 4.83 9.65 -21.74
N GLY A 33 3.71 10.32 -21.56
CA GLY A 33 2.38 9.76 -21.48
C GLY A 33 2.14 8.51 -22.34
N GLY A 34 1.56 7.52 -21.69
CA GLY A 34 0.92 6.40 -22.32
C GLY A 34 1.61 5.06 -22.14
N PHE A 35 1.26 4.37 -21.07
CA PHE A 35 1.44 2.92 -21.02
C PHE A 35 0.34 2.26 -21.87
N PRO A 36 0.67 1.36 -22.81
CA PRO A 36 -0.32 0.56 -23.51
C PRO A 36 -0.73 -0.62 -22.62
N GLY A 37 -1.90 -0.52 -22.02
CA GLY A 37 -2.50 -1.62 -21.29
C GLY A 37 -3.50 -1.13 -20.24
N GLN A 38 -4.67 -0.68 -20.69
CA GLN A 38 -5.79 -0.44 -19.78
C GLN A 38 -6.24 -1.76 -19.16
N ILE A 39 -5.83 -2.01 -17.93
CA ILE A 39 -6.47 -2.98 -17.07
C ILE A 39 -7.46 -2.20 -16.20
N ARG A 40 -8.74 -2.31 -16.55
CA ARG A 40 -9.83 -1.72 -15.75
C ARG A 40 -9.96 -2.50 -14.45
N ASN A 41 -9.33 -2.03 -13.39
CA ASN A 41 -9.57 -2.53 -12.05
C ASN A 41 -10.74 -1.75 -11.44
N GLN A 42 -11.88 -2.41 -11.31
CA GLN A 42 -12.93 -1.94 -10.43
C GLN A 42 -12.61 -2.43 -9.03
N VAL A 43 -12.09 -1.55 -8.17
CA VAL A 43 -12.18 -1.76 -6.73
C VAL A 43 -13.64 -1.64 -6.37
N TYR A 44 -14.29 -2.77 -6.22
CA TYR A 44 -15.62 -2.82 -5.63
C TYR A 44 -15.47 -2.64 -4.12
N VAL A 45 -15.43 -1.39 -3.66
CA VAL A 45 -16.08 -1.10 -2.40
C VAL A 45 -17.56 -1.22 -2.72
N GLU A 46 -18.13 -2.39 -2.60
CA GLU A 46 -19.58 -2.58 -2.77
C GLU A 46 -20.27 -1.86 -1.61
N GLN A 47 -20.45 -0.55 -1.75
CA GLN A 47 -21.43 0.17 -0.96
C GLN A 47 -22.82 -0.28 -1.43
N LYS A 48 -23.29 -1.40 -0.90
CA LYS A 48 -24.72 -1.63 -0.91
C LYS A 48 -25.32 -0.67 0.09
N ASN A 49 -25.69 0.50 -0.40
CA ASN A 49 -26.61 1.37 0.33
C ASN A 49 -27.89 0.58 0.61
N ALA A 50 -28.06 0.10 1.83
CA ALA A 50 -29.34 -0.39 2.27
C ALA A 50 -30.34 0.77 2.13
N LYS A 51 -31.35 0.58 1.28
CA LYS A 51 -32.45 1.53 1.17
C LYS A 51 -33.05 1.71 2.56
N ALA A 52 -33.22 2.96 2.97
CA ALA A 52 -34.01 3.30 4.14
C ALA A 52 -35.40 2.67 3.98
N GLU A 53 -35.68 1.62 4.73
CA GLU A 53 -37.04 1.09 4.83
C GLU A 53 -37.84 2.01 5.74
N ASN A 54 -38.73 2.80 5.12
CA ASN A 54 -39.75 3.53 5.82
C ASN A 54 -40.77 2.50 6.35
N TYR A 55 -40.83 2.28 7.65
CA TYR A 55 -41.90 1.55 8.27
C TYR A 55 -43.05 2.52 8.59
N PRO A 56 -44.26 2.31 8.05
CA PRO A 56 -45.45 3.00 8.48
C PRO A 56 -46.03 2.26 9.71
N GLY A 57 -46.17 2.94 10.80
CA GLY A 57 -47.17 2.81 11.84
C GLY A 57 -47.30 1.50 12.59
N ALA A 58 -47.07 1.57 13.89
CA ALA A 58 -47.75 0.87 14.97
C ALA A 58 -47.76 -0.68 14.98
N ALA A 59 -47.05 -1.20 15.99
CA ALA A 59 -47.44 -2.37 16.80
C ALA A 59 -47.54 -3.71 16.08
N GLU A 60 -46.43 -4.41 15.90
CA GLU A 60 -46.37 -5.83 16.25
C GLU A 60 -45.04 -6.12 16.93
N LYS A 61 -45.14 -6.62 18.20
CA LYS A 61 -44.04 -7.12 18.97
C LYS A 61 -43.52 -8.40 18.33
N LYS A 62 -42.49 -8.31 17.48
CA LYS A 62 -41.54 -9.39 17.30
C LYS A 62 -40.32 -9.05 18.14
N THR A 63 -40.14 -9.79 19.20
CA THR A 63 -38.95 -9.75 20.06
C THR A 63 -37.82 -10.44 19.31
N GLU A 64 -37.25 -9.79 18.33
CA GLU A 64 -35.90 -10.15 17.86
C GLU A 64 -34.92 -9.66 18.92
N LYS A 65 -34.15 -10.58 19.48
CA LYS A 65 -33.12 -10.29 20.48
C LYS A 65 -32.13 -9.28 19.89
N ARG A 66 -32.26 -8.05 20.34
CA ARG A 66 -31.26 -6.98 20.10
C ARG A 66 -30.05 -7.35 20.93
N THR A 67 -28.90 -7.52 20.30
CA THR A 67 -27.62 -7.67 21.02
C THR A 67 -27.21 -6.27 21.44
N GLU A 68 -27.43 -5.93 22.70
CA GLU A 68 -26.72 -4.82 23.34
C GLU A 68 -25.31 -5.34 23.64
N ILE A 69 -24.29 -4.50 23.49
CA ILE A 69 -22.94 -4.83 23.97
C ILE A 69 -23.08 -4.95 25.49
N SER A 70 -23.33 -6.16 25.97
CA SER A 70 -23.45 -6.41 27.39
C SER A 70 -22.05 -6.65 27.95
N THR A 71 -21.63 -5.77 28.81
CA THR A 71 -20.44 -5.91 29.67
C THR A 71 -20.63 -6.97 30.77
N GLU A 72 -21.67 -7.80 30.66
CA GLU A 72 -21.92 -8.89 31.63
C GLU A 72 -21.60 -10.26 31.02
N ASN A 73 -20.60 -10.87 31.57
CA ASN A 73 -20.12 -12.26 31.50
C ASN A 73 -18.82 -12.46 30.71
N GLY A 74 -17.67 -12.09 31.30
CA GLY A 74 -16.42 -12.86 31.12
C GLY A 74 -15.82 -12.91 29.72
N THR A 75 -16.36 -12.21 28.74
CA THR A 75 -15.70 -12.02 27.44
C THR A 75 -14.57 -11.01 27.65
N PRO A 76 -13.32 -11.32 27.25
CA PRO A 76 -12.24 -10.36 27.38
C PRO A 76 -12.63 -9.07 26.64
N GLU A 77 -12.45 -7.93 27.31
CA GLU A 77 -12.66 -6.61 26.72
C GLU A 77 -11.73 -6.50 25.51
N ILE A 78 -12.31 -6.22 24.32
CA ILE A 78 -11.53 -6.01 23.10
C ILE A 78 -10.83 -4.64 23.25
N GLU A 79 -9.53 -4.68 23.42
CA GLU A 79 -8.70 -3.49 23.42
C GLU A 79 -8.71 -2.87 22.00
N VAL A 80 -9.01 -1.58 21.92
CA VAL A 80 -9.01 -0.86 20.65
C VAL A 80 -7.61 -0.32 20.39
N THR A 81 -7.07 -0.65 19.23
CA THR A 81 -5.82 -0.04 18.75
C THR A 81 -6.15 1.12 17.81
N HIS A 82 -5.37 2.18 17.89
CA HIS A 82 -5.57 3.40 17.14
C HIS A 82 -4.39 3.65 16.20
N GLY A 83 -4.70 3.99 14.95
CA GLY A 83 -3.70 4.35 13.95
C GLY A 83 -3.83 5.81 13.52
N TYR A 84 -3.17 6.16 12.43
CA TYR A 84 -3.14 7.51 11.89
C TYR A 84 -4.55 8.05 11.55
N ALA A 85 -5.41 7.22 10.95
CA ALA A 85 -6.74 7.67 10.56
C ALA A 85 -7.57 8.08 11.77
N TYR A 86 -7.49 7.33 12.87
CA TYR A 86 -8.15 7.68 14.15
C TYR A 86 -7.77 9.05 14.65
N GLU A 87 -6.48 9.40 14.64
CA GLU A 87 -5.96 10.69 15.14
C GLU A 87 -6.51 11.90 14.35
N THR A 88 -6.96 11.67 13.11
CA THR A 88 -7.54 12.72 12.26
C THR A 88 -9.03 12.93 12.46
N LEU A 89 -9.68 12.11 13.29
CA LEU A 89 -11.12 12.12 13.51
C LEU A 89 -11.54 13.14 14.55
N THR A 90 -12.79 13.63 14.44
CA THR A 90 -13.44 14.35 15.52
C THR A 90 -13.81 13.42 16.67
N ALA A 91 -14.01 13.96 17.89
CA ALA A 91 -14.38 13.15 19.05
C ALA A 91 -15.64 12.26 18.83
N GLU A 92 -16.64 12.76 18.09
CA GLU A 92 -17.82 11.96 17.72
C GLU A 92 -17.43 10.79 16.80
N GLN A 93 -16.55 11.03 15.82
CA GLN A 93 -16.08 10.00 14.90
C GLN A 93 -15.15 8.97 15.58
N GLN A 94 -14.32 9.41 16.53
CA GLN A 94 -13.46 8.56 17.35
C GLN A 94 -14.28 7.58 18.20
N ALA A 95 -15.33 8.07 18.87
CA ALA A 95 -16.21 7.21 19.64
C ALA A 95 -16.87 6.12 18.76
N VAL A 96 -17.32 6.49 17.55
CA VAL A 96 -17.93 5.54 16.60
C VAL A 96 -16.87 4.62 15.99
N TYR A 97 -15.64 5.08 15.78
CA TYR A 97 -14.50 4.23 15.34
C TYR A 97 -14.29 3.09 16.34
N ASP A 98 -14.21 3.39 17.64
CA ASP A 98 -14.04 2.38 18.68
C ASP A 98 -15.18 1.36 18.71
N GLU A 99 -16.41 1.80 18.53
CA GLU A 99 -17.58 0.93 18.46
C GLU A 99 -17.51 0.01 17.22
N VAL A 100 -17.20 0.57 16.04
CA VAL A 100 -17.08 -0.15 14.79
C VAL A 100 -15.95 -1.19 14.86
N TYR A 101 -14.80 -0.80 15.41
CA TYR A 101 -13.66 -1.71 15.59
C TYR A 101 -14.04 -2.91 16.48
N ARG A 102 -14.64 -2.65 17.67
CA ARG A 102 -15.06 -3.73 18.57
C ARG A 102 -16.08 -4.68 17.92
N VAL A 103 -17.05 -4.14 17.18
CA VAL A 103 -18.04 -4.94 16.46
C VAL A 103 -17.38 -5.84 15.41
N ILE A 104 -16.43 -5.31 14.65
CA ILE A 104 -15.70 -6.06 13.62
C ILE A 104 -14.85 -7.17 14.26
N MET A 105 -14.10 -6.85 15.31
CA MET A 105 -13.22 -7.82 15.97
C MET A 105 -14.00 -8.90 16.69
N ALA A 106 -15.14 -8.56 17.28
CA ALA A 106 -16.08 -9.53 17.88
C ALA A 106 -16.85 -10.35 16.83
N GLN A 107 -16.81 -9.97 15.56
CA GLN A 107 -17.68 -10.50 14.51
C GLN A 107 -19.16 -10.47 14.90
N ASP A 108 -19.60 -9.38 15.52
CA ASP A 108 -20.99 -9.12 15.87
C ASP A 108 -21.72 -8.42 14.72
N SER A 109 -23.03 -8.37 14.80
CA SER A 109 -23.88 -7.79 13.76
C SER A 109 -25.13 -7.16 14.38
N LYS A 110 -25.70 -6.16 13.69
CA LYS A 110 -26.87 -5.41 14.15
C LYS A 110 -26.65 -4.73 15.54
N VAL A 111 -25.49 -4.14 15.70
CA VAL A 111 -25.12 -3.44 16.95
C VAL A 111 -25.45 -1.96 16.81
N LYS A 112 -26.19 -1.42 17.78
CA LYS A 112 -26.47 0.01 17.84
C LYS A 112 -25.20 0.79 18.07
N VAL A 113 -24.97 1.80 17.21
CA VAL A 113 -23.89 2.76 17.37
C VAL A 113 -24.37 4.06 17.99
N SER A 114 -23.47 4.83 18.61
CA SER A 114 -23.78 6.05 19.32
C SER A 114 -24.19 7.23 18.44
N THR A 115 -23.97 7.13 17.12
CA THR A 115 -24.33 8.19 16.17
C THR A 115 -25.66 7.93 15.48
N CYS A 116 -26.35 9.01 15.08
CA CYS A 116 -27.49 8.99 14.15
C CYS A 116 -27.14 9.58 12.78
N LYS A 117 -25.84 9.78 12.50
CA LYS A 117 -25.35 10.42 11.27
C LYS A 117 -24.60 9.39 10.42
N GLU A 118 -25.16 9.08 9.24
CA GLU A 118 -24.54 8.13 8.29
C GLU A 118 -23.08 8.49 7.96
N LYS A 119 -22.81 9.79 7.70
CA LYS A 119 -21.47 10.26 7.35
C LYS A 119 -20.44 10.05 8.47
N VAL A 120 -20.89 10.08 9.75
CA VAL A 120 -20.02 9.78 10.88
C VAL A 120 -19.69 8.29 10.92
N LEU A 121 -20.69 7.43 10.74
CA LEU A 121 -20.49 5.97 10.65
C LEU A 121 -19.60 5.61 9.46
N GLU A 122 -19.87 6.16 8.28
CA GLU A 122 -19.06 5.91 7.07
C GLU A 122 -17.60 6.30 7.30
N LYS A 123 -17.36 7.51 7.84
CA LYS A 123 -16.01 8.00 8.10
C LYS A 123 -15.29 7.12 9.12
N ALA A 124 -15.96 6.75 10.22
CA ALA A 124 -15.42 5.87 11.25
C ALA A 124 -15.06 4.49 10.68
N TYR A 125 -15.97 3.85 9.93
CA TYR A 125 -15.71 2.56 9.28
C TYR A 125 -14.51 2.61 8.33
N ARG A 126 -14.47 3.60 7.44
CA ARG A 126 -13.35 3.75 6.49
C ARG A 126 -12.02 3.97 7.20
N SER A 127 -12.04 4.71 8.33
CA SER A 127 -10.85 4.93 9.14
C SER A 127 -10.37 3.67 9.84
N VAL A 128 -11.30 2.83 10.36
CA VAL A 128 -10.94 1.50 10.91
C VAL A 128 -10.27 0.65 9.85
N ILE A 129 -10.86 0.53 8.65
CA ILE A 129 -10.27 -0.30 7.58
C ILE A 129 -8.93 0.24 7.07
N ALA A 130 -8.74 1.57 7.10
CA ALA A 130 -7.47 2.18 6.69
C ALA A 130 -6.33 1.96 7.71
N ASP A 131 -6.65 1.95 9.01
CA ASP A 131 -5.68 1.73 10.08
C ASP A 131 -5.36 0.24 10.31
N HIS A 132 -6.21 -0.68 9.82
CA HIS A 132 -6.19 -2.11 10.17
C HIS A 132 -6.16 -3.00 8.91
N GLY A 133 -5.02 -3.05 8.24
CA GLY A 133 -4.79 -3.90 7.06
C GLY A 133 -4.92 -5.39 7.34
N GLU A 134 -4.85 -5.80 8.61
CA GLU A 134 -5.07 -7.18 9.07
C GLU A 134 -6.53 -7.63 9.00
N ILE A 135 -7.48 -6.72 8.88
CA ILE A 135 -8.92 -7.07 8.81
C ILE A 135 -9.25 -7.64 7.42
N PHE A 136 -9.05 -8.94 7.23
CA PHE A 136 -9.28 -9.65 5.97
C PHE A 136 -10.67 -10.28 5.83
N TRP A 137 -11.47 -10.33 6.91
CA TRP A 137 -12.75 -11.03 6.98
C TRP A 137 -13.96 -10.12 6.78
N VAL A 138 -13.77 -8.85 6.39
CA VAL A 138 -14.84 -7.86 6.18
C VAL A 138 -14.75 -7.32 4.75
N SER A 139 -15.87 -7.39 4.02
CA SER A 139 -15.98 -6.86 2.65
C SER A 139 -16.75 -5.53 2.55
N GLY A 140 -17.34 -5.07 3.65
CA GLY A 140 -18.15 -3.88 3.68
C GLY A 140 -19.09 -3.87 4.89
N TYR A 141 -20.12 -3.04 4.86
CA TYR A 141 -21.12 -3.02 5.91
C TYR A 141 -22.50 -2.63 5.38
N ASN A 142 -23.53 -2.98 6.16
CA ASN A 142 -24.88 -2.49 6.04
C ASN A 142 -25.23 -1.75 7.32
N TYR A 143 -26.26 -0.92 7.30
CA TYR A 143 -26.81 -0.31 8.50
C TYR A 143 -28.32 -0.20 8.40
N THR A 144 -28.98 -0.24 9.56
CA THR A 144 -30.43 -0.05 9.67
C THR A 144 -30.69 1.26 10.41
N GLN A 145 -31.48 2.14 9.79
CA GLN A 145 -31.92 3.39 10.42
C GLN A 145 -33.31 3.21 11.03
N TYR A 146 -33.45 3.66 12.25
CA TYR A 146 -34.73 3.79 12.92
C TYR A 146 -35.15 5.25 12.94
N THR A 147 -36.37 5.52 12.48
CA THR A 147 -36.87 6.89 12.35
C THR A 147 -38.12 7.11 13.19
N MET A 148 -38.24 8.31 13.72
CA MET A 148 -39.48 8.81 14.32
C MET A 148 -39.94 10.03 13.52
N GLY A 149 -40.94 9.83 12.65
CA GLY A 149 -41.28 10.79 11.61
C GLY A 149 -40.13 10.97 10.62
N LYS A 150 -39.57 12.18 10.52
CA LYS A 150 -38.44 12.49 9.63
C LYS A 150 -37.08 12.44 10.36
N LYS A 151 -37.07 12.19 11.69
CA LYS A 151 -35.85 12.20 12.49
C LYS A 151 -35.29 10.81 12.65
N ILE A 152 -34.02 10.58 12.30
CA ILE A 152 -33.29 9.37 12.63
C ILE A 152 -33.00 9.38 14.12
N VAL A 153 -33.39 8.31 14.81
CA VAL A 153 -33.26 8.17 16.28
C VAL A 153 -32.24 7.12 16.68
N SER A 154 -31.87 6.22 15.77
CA SER A 154 -30.88 5.19 16.02
C SER A 154 -30.35 4.63 14.70
N ILE A 155 -29.10 4.16 14.71
CA ILE A 155 -28.50 3.38 13.62
C ILE A 155 -27.95 2.09 14.23
N ASP A 156 -28.27 0.97 13.62
CA ASP A 156 -27.62 -0.31 13.89
C ASP A 156 -26.62 -0.62 12.78
N PHE A 157 -25.38 -0.89 13.15
CA PHE A 157 -24.27 -1.24 12.26
C PHE A 157 -24.15 -2.76 12.09
N SER A 158 -23.94 -3.22 10.87
CA SER A 158 -23.83 -4.62 10.52
C SER A 158 -22.70 -4.82 9.50
N PRO A 159 -21.48 -5.25 9.93
CA PRO A 159 -20.44 -5.61 8.99
C PRO A 159 -20.86 -6.75 8.06
N SER A 160 -20.36 -6.74 6.84
CA SER A 160 -20.51 -7.82 5.87
C SER A 160 -19.30 -8.75 5.97
N TYR A 161 -19.45 -9.84 6.69
CA TYR A 161 -18.37 -10.81 6.89
C TYR A 161 -18.27 -11.76 5.70
N THR A 162 -17.05 -12.03 5.24
CA THR A 162 -16.75 -12.99 4.17
C THR A 162 -16.60 -14.41 4.69
N MET A 163 -16.36 -14.57 5.98
CA MET A 163 -16.14 -15.86 6.64
C MET A 163 -16.57 -15.85 8.11
N GLY A 164 -16.75 -17.03 8.71
CA GLY A 164 -17.02 -17.19 10.13
C GLY A 164 -15.77 -17.11 11.01
N ARG A 165 -15.98 -17.04 12.35
CA ARG A 165 -14.87 -16.91 13.33
C ARG A 165 -13.84 -18.04 13.21
N THR A 166 -14.30 -19.30 13.11
CA THR A 166 -13.42 -20.48 13.02
C THR A 166 -12.53 -20.41 11.77
N GLU A 167 -13.08 -19.99 10.65
CA GLU A 167 -12.33 -19.86 9.40
C GLU A 167 -11.37 -18.69 9.45
N ARG A 168 -11.79 -17.54 10.02
CA ARG A 168 -10.90 -16.40 10.30
C ARG A 168 -9.70 -16.82 11.13
N ASP A 169 -9.95 -17.50 12.26
CA ASP A 169 -8.89 -17.92 13.19
C ASP A 169 -7.95 -18.93 12.54
N TYR A 170 -8.46 -19.80 11.65
CA TYR A 170 -7.63 -20.68 10.84
C TYR A 170 -6.71 -19.89 9.90
N TYR A 171 -7.25 -18.96 9.10
CA TYR A 171 -6.43 -18.15 8.21
C TYR A 171 -5.44 -17.27 8.98
N GLN A 172 -5.86 -16.68 10.11
CA GLN A 172 -4.97 -15.88 10.95
C GLN A 172 -3.77 -16.72 11.40
N SER A 173 -3.98 -17.94 11.88
CA SER A 173 -2.89 -18.81 12.32
C SER A 173 -1.88 -19.15 11.20
N GLN A 174 -2.36 -19.27 9.94
CA GLN A 174 -1.49 -19.51 8.79
C GLN A 174 -0.71 -18.24 8.40
N ILE A 175 -1.37 -17.08 8.45
CA ILE A 175 -0.77 -15.77 8.20
C ILE A 175 0.32 -15.50 9.24
N ASP A 176 0.07 -15.75 10.52
CA ASP A 176 1.02 -15.52 11.62
C ASP A 176 2.33 -16.29 11.38
N VAL A 177 2.26 -17.56 10.96
CA VAL A 177 3.45 -18.37 10.63
C VAL A 177 4.29 -17.71 9.52
N VAL A 178 3.63 -17.19 8.48
CA VAL A 178 4.33 -16.54 7.37
C VAL A 178 4.91 -15.21 7.81
N VAL A 179 4.13 -14.40 8.52
CA VAL A 179 4.55 -13.09 9.05
C VAL A 179 5.74 -13.26 10.00
N ASP A 180 5.70 -14.20 10.94
CA ASP A 180 6.83 -14.50 11.82
C ASP A 180 8.08 -14.87 11.02
N SER A 181 7.92 -15.63 9.92
CA SER A 181 9.04 -16.00 9.06
C SER A 181 9.65 -14.80 8.32
N ILE A 182 8.86 -13.77 8.04
CA ILE A 182 9.31 -12.51 7.45
C ILE A 182 10.03 -11.68 8.51
N LEU A 183 9.36 -11.44 9.64
CA LEU A 183 9.82 -10.51 10.66
C LEU A 183 11.09 -10.99 11.39
N LYS A 184 11.33 -12.30 11.48
CA LYS A 184 12.58 -12.84 12.07
C LYS A 184 13.87 -12.40 11.36
N ASN A 185 13.77 -11.89 10.11
CA ASN A 185 14.93 -11.39 9.37
C ASN A 185 15.17 -9.89 9.61
N VAL A 186 14.33 -9.23 10.41
CA VAL A 186 14.50 -7.83 10.80
C VAL A 186 15.52 -7.77 11.94
N GLU A 187 16.62 -7.06 11.71
CA GLU A 187 17.67 -6.91 12.72
C GLU A 187 17.22 -5.97 13.84
N PRO A 188 17.42 -6.30 15.11
CA PRO A 188 17.03 -5.46 16.24
C PRO A 188 17.65 -4.05 16.24
N SER A 189 18.77 -3.87 15.54
CA SER A 189 19.49 -2.61 15.42
C SER A 189 18.95 -1.68 14.33
N TRP A 190 18.02 -2.16 13.48
CA TRP A 190 17.49 -1.38 12.37
C TRP A 190 16.58 -0.24 12.88
N GLY A 191 16.74 0.93 12.27
CA GLY A 191 15.82 2.06 12.41
C GLY A 191 14.56 1.89 11.56
N ASP A 192 13.72 2.92 11.55
CA ASP A 192 12.44 2.88 10.83
C ASP A 192 12.66 2.76 9.32
N TYR A 193 13.66 3.46 8.79
CA TYR A 193 14.01 3.40 7.36
C TYR A 193 14.37 1.98 6.92
N GLU A 194 15.30 1.32 7.61
CA GLU A 194 15.78 -0.02 7.25
C GLU A 194 14.65 -1.05 7.34
N LYS A 195 13.82 -0.97 8.38
CA LYS A 195 12.64 -1.83 8.55
C LYS A 195 11.62 -1.63 7.44
N ALA A 196 11.30 -0.37 7.12
CA ALA A 196 10.35 -0.05 6.07
C ALA A 196 10.88 -0.45 4.69
N LYS A 197 12.18 -0.24 4.42
CA LYS A 197 12.83 -0.69 3.20
C LYS A 197 12.76 -2.21 3.05
N TYR A 198 13.03 -2.95 4.13
CA TYR A 198 12.92 -4.41 4.12
C TYR A 198 11.49 -4.88 3.77
N VAL A 199 10.45 -4.27 4.38
CA VAL A 199 9.05 -4.59 4.08
C VAL A 199 8.73 -4.28 2.62
N PHE A 200 9.15 -3.11 2.12
CA PHE A 200 8.95 -2.71 0.73
C PHE A 200 9.60 -3.70 -0.24
N GLU A 201 10.87 -4.03 -0.03
CA GLU A 201 11.65 -4.97 -0.84
C GLU A 201 11.04 -6.37 -0.80
N TYR A 202 10.63 -6.83 0.38
CA TYR A 202 10.00 -8.13 0.53
C TYR A 202 8.70 -8.22 -0.28
N LEU A 203 7.79 -7.27 -0.12
CA LEU A 203 6.51 -7.29 -0.82
C LEU A 203 6.69 -7.08 -2.33
N ALA A 204 7.46 -6.07 -2.74
CA ALA A 204 7.68 -5.79 -4.15
C ALA A 204 8.42 -6.92 -4.88
N GLY A 205 9.34 -7.64 -4.20
CA GLY A 205 10.17 -8.68 -4.81
C GLY A 205 9.61 -10.10 -4.71
N ASN A 206 8.65 -10.38 -3.79
CA ASN A 206 8.19 -11.74 -3.53
C ASN A 206 6.69 -11.97 -3.77
N ILE A 207 5.93 -10.93 -4.07
CA ILE A 207 4.49 -11.02 -4.32
C ILE A 207 4.24 -10.67 -5.78
N GLU A 208 3.46 -11.47 -6.46
CA GLU A 208 3.08 -11.25 -7.85
C GLU A 208 1.81 -10.41 -7.93
N TYR A 209 1.76 -9.46 -8.86
CA TYR A 209 0.53 -8.72 -9.13
C TYR A 209 -0.39 -9.56 -10.03
N GLU A 210 -1.54 -9.99 -9.50
CA GLU A 210 -2.50 -10.82 -10.23
C GLU A 210 -3.95 -10.51 -9.85
N MET A 211 -4.77 -10.16 -10.84
CA MET A 211 -6.18 -9.78 -10.62
C MET A 211 -7.12 -10.97 -10.41
N GLY A 212 -6.79 -12.14 -10.93
CA GLY A 212 -7.64 -13.33 -10.91
C GLY A 212 -7.56 -14.17 -9.64
N THR A 213 -6.72 -13.80 -8.67
CA THR A 213 -6.54 -14.55 -7.43
C THR A 213 -7.74 -14.38 -6.51
N GLU A 214 -8.19 -15.45 -5.89
CA GLU A 214 -9.21 -15.39 -4.85
C GLU A 214 -8.70 -14.53 -3.68
N GLN A 215 -9.62 -13.76 -3.08
CA GLN A 215 -9.32 -12.87 -1.95
C GLN A 215 -8.20 -11.84 -2.21
N ASN A 216 -8.00 -11.45 -3.47
CA ASN A 216 -6.91 -10.56 -3.90
C ASN A 216 -6.94 -9.15 -3.31
N GLN A 217 -7.99 -8.76 -2.56
CA GLN A 217 -8.11 -7.46 -1.91
C GLN A 217 -7.62 -7.44 -0.46
N ASN A 218 -7.11 -8.56 0.07
CA ASN A 218 -6.72 -8.68 1.48
C ASN A 218 -5.42 -9.47 1.66
N ILE A 219 -4.94 -9.55 2.89
CA ILE A 219 -3.65 -10.13 3.23
C ILE A 219 -3.56 -11.66 3.09
N ILE A 220 -4.69 -12.38 2.97
CA ILE A 220 -4.67 -13.83 2.69
C ILE A 220 -3.96 -14.08 1.36
N SER A 221 -4.33 -13.34 0.31
CA SER A 221 -3.71 -13.48 -1.00
C SER A 221 -2.22 -13.16 -1.00
N VAL A 222 -1.81 -12.17 -0.20
CA VAL A 222 -0.40 -11.76 -0.06
C VAL A 222 0.42 -12.87 0.62
N PHE A 223 0.02 -13.27 1.81
CA PHE A 223 0.86 -14.15 2.63
C PHE A 223 0.73 -15.62 2.25
N LEU A 224 -0.46 -16.08 1.87
CA LEU A 224 -0.70 -17.50 1.58
C LEU A 224 -0.60 -17.84 0.09
N ASN A 225 -1.04 -16.95 -0.80
CA ASN A 225 -1.06 -17.20 -2.24
C ASN A 225 0.13 -16.56 -2.98
N LYS A 226 0.82 -15.58 -2.37
CA LYS A 226 1.90 -14.78 -2.99
C LYS A 226 1.47 -14.02 -4.23
N LYS A 227 0.18 -13.73 -4.37
CA LYS A 227 -0.44 -13.09 -5.52
C LYS A 227 -1.57 -12.19 -5.05
N THR A 228 -1.55 -10.91 -5.44
CA THR A 228 -2.53 -9.95 -4.97
C THR A 228 -2.67 -8.77 -5.94
N VAL A 229 -3.55 -7.81 -5.61
CA VAL A 229 -3.67 -6.52 -6.27
C VAL A 229 -3.27 -5.39 -5.31
N CYS A 230 -3.36 -4.14 -5.75
CA CYS A 230 -2.91 -2.96 -5.00
C CYS A 230 -3.45 -2.90 -3.56
N GLN A 231 -4.73 -3.23 -3.33
CA GLN A 231 -5.33 -3.22 -2.00
C GLN A 231 -4.64 -4.23 -1.06
N GLY A 232 -4.35 -5.45 -1.55
CA GLY A 232 -3.63 -6.44 -0.75
C GLY A 232 -2.20 -6.01 -0.43
N TYR A 233 -1.49 -5.43 -1.40
CA TYR A 233 -0.16 -4.84 -1.16
C TYR A 233 -0.21 -3.77 -0.08
N ALA A 234 -1.13 -2.80 -0.19
CA ALA A 234 -1.26 -1.71 0.77
C ALA A 234 -1.63 -2.20 2.17
N ASN A 235 -2.55 -3.16 2.28
CA ASN A 235 -2.93 -3.79 3.55
C ASN A 235 -1.75 -4.52 4.20
N ALA A 236 -1.02 -5.33 3.42
CA ALA A 236 0.14 -6.07 3.94
C ALA A 236 1.29 -5.14 4.35
N THR A 237 1.52 -4.05 3.60
CA THR A 237 2.49 -3.01 3.96
C THR A 237 2.12 -2.38 5.31
N GLN A 238 0.88 -1.92 5.46
CA GLN A 238 0.39 -1.34 6.71
C GLN A 238 0.53 -2.32 7.87
N TYR A 239 0.08 -3.56 7.70
CA TYR A 239 0.13 -4.59 8.75
C TYR A 239 1.56 -4.90 9.20
N LEU A 240 2.48 -5.18 8.26
CA LEU A 240 3.88 -5.48 8.61
C LEU A 240 4.59 -4.29 9.28
N LEU A 241 4.36 -3.07 8.80
CA LEU A 241 4.95 -1.86 9.39
C LEU A 241 4.43 -1.62 10.81
N THR A 242 3.11 -1.80 11.03
CA THR A 242 2.51 -1.68 12.38
C THR A 242 3.10 -2.70 13.35
N LEU A 243 3.30 -3.94 12.94
CA LEU A 243 3.96 -4.97 13.76
C LEU A 243 5.42 -4.62 14.09
N LEU A 244 6.09 -3.83 13.24
CA LEU A 244 7.44 -3.32 13.47
C LEU A 244 7.49 -2.02 14.25
N GLY A 245 6.33 -1.51 14.70
CA GLY A 245 6.20 -0.27 15.47
C GLY A 245 6.26 1.00 14.62
N ILE A 246 6.11 0.90 13.30
CA ILE A 246 6.12 2.02 12.37
C ILE A 246 4.68 2.42 12.03
N PRO A 247 4.26 3.68 12.34
CA PRO A 247 2.93 4.15 12.00
C PRO A 247 2.71 4.14 10.48
N ALA A 248 1.67 3.46 10.04
CA ALA A 248 1.30 3.35 8.64
C ALA A 248 -0.22 3.30 8.49
N VAL A 249 -0.74 3.84 7.40
CA VAL A 249 -2.17 3.82 7.07
C VAL A 249 -2.36 3.53 5.58
N VAL A 250 -3.43 2.84 5.24
CA VAL A 250 -3.81 2.61 3.84
C VAL A 250 -4.50 3.85 3.29
N VAL A 251 -4.01 4.34 2.16
CA VAL A 251 -4.59 5.45 1.40
C VAL A 251 -5.26 4.89 0.15
N THR A 252 -6.48 5.33 -0.13
CA THR A 252 -7.23 4.97 -1.32
C THR A 252 -7.44 6.16 -2.25
N GLY A 253 -7.56 5.86 -3.56
CA GLY A 253 -7.76 6.88 -4.56
C GLY A 253 -7.59 6.34 -5.98
N THR A 254 -6.90 7.11 -6.82
CA THR A 254 -6.57 6.69 -8.19
C THR A 254 -5.09 6.87 -8.47
N ALA A 255 -4.52 6.00 -9.32
CA ALA A 255 -3.20 6.17 -9.89
C ALA A 255 -3.33 6.07 -11.42
N GLU A 256 -2.86 7.09 -12.14
CA GLU A 256 -3.02 7.24 -13.60
C GLU A 256 -4.48 7.08 -14.08
N GLY A 257 -5.44 7.41 -13.21
CA GLY A 257 -6.88 7.36 -13.49
C GLY A 257 -7.58 6.05 -13.11
N ASP A 258 -6.85 5.00 -12.78
CA ASP A 258 -7.40 3.74 -12.29
C ASP A 258 -7.47 3.73 -10.75
N THR A 259 -8.45 3.02 -10.19
CA THR A 259 -8.60 2.88 -8.73
C THR A 259 -7.36 2.21 -8.14
N HIS A 260 -6.82 2.79 -7.06
CA HIS A 260 -5.56 2.35 -6.48
C HIS A 260 -5.54 2.51 -4.97
N ALA A 261 -4.63 1.76 -4.32
CA ALA A 261 -4.35 1.84 -2.90
C ALA A 261 -2.83 1.80 -2.65
N TRP A 262 -2.37 2.65 -1.73
CA TRP A 262 -0.98 2.78 -1.32
C TRP A 262 -0.91 3.14 0.17
N ASN A 263 0.23 3.60 0.69
CA ASN A 263 0.39 3.89 2.10
C ASN A 263 0.94 5.30 2.37
N LEU A 264 0.50 5.90 3.46
CA LEU A 264 1.21 6.93 4.19
C LEU A 264 1.93 6.25 5.36
N VAL A 265 3.21 6.55 5.54
CA VAL A 265 4.06 5.96 6.58
C VAL A 265 4.83 7.03 7.33
N GLN A 266 5.15 6.80 8.60
CA GLN A 266 6.00 7.70 9.37
C GLN A 266 7.37 7.05 9.58
N LEU A 267 8.44 7.66 9.05
CA LEU A 267 9.81 7.21 9.19
C LEU A 267 10.60 8.31 9.91
N ASP A 268 11.37 7.94 10.92
CA ASP A 268 12.22 8.84 11.70
C ASP A 268 11.50 10.15 12.10
N GLY A 269 10.18 10.07 12.38
CA GLY A 269 9.34 11.18 12.82
C GLY A 269 8.73 12.06 11.72
N ALA A 270 8.99 11.79 10.45
CA ALA A 270 8.40 12.48 9.31
C ALA A 270 7.48 11.58 8.49
N TYR A 271 6.46 12.16 7.82
CA TYR A 271 5.56 11.41 6.98
C TYR A 271 6.02 11.36 5.53
N TYR A 272 5.84 10.19 4.91
CA TYR A 272 6.16 9.88 3.52
C TYR A 272 5.07 9.04 2.89
N PHE A 273 4.98 9.06 1.57
CA PHE A 273 4.20 8.08 0.82
C PHE A 273 5.05 6.89 0.40
N MET A 274 4.41 5.73 0.34
CA MET A 274 5.00 4.46 -0.09
C MET A 274 3.99 3.66 -0.90
N ASP A 275 4.40 3.15 -2.08
CA ASP A 275 3.57 2.27 -2.90
C ASP A 275 4.34 1.01 -3.28
N THR A 276 4.09 -0.07 -2.56
CA THR A 276 4.72 -1.38 -2.78
C THR A 276 4.23 -2.06 -4.05
N THR A 277 3.03 -1.72 -4.56
CA THR A 277 2.52 -2.23 -5.83
C THR A 277 3.38 -1.75 -6.99
N TRP A 278 3.62 -0.43 -7.05
CA TRP A 278 4.45 0.19 -8.08
C TRP A 278 5.95 0.00 -7.82
N GLY A 279 6.31 -0.42 -6.61
CA GLY A 279 7.62 -0.96 -6.28
C GLY A 279 7.92 -2.26 -6.99
N ASN A 280 6.89 -3.06 -7.31
CA ASN A 280 7.02 -4.30 -8.05
C ASN A 280 7.17 -4.02 -9.56
N SER A 281 8.37 -4.20 -10.10
CA SER A 281 8.67 -3.91 -11.50
C SER A 281 8.07 -4.90 -12.49
N SER A 282 7.63 -6.10 -12.07
CA SER A 282 6.93 -7.04 -12.94
C SER A 282 5.56 -6.51 -13.36
N TYR A 283 4.93 -5.69 -12.54
CA TYR A 283 3.70 -4.98 -12.85
C TYR A 283 3.81 -4.09 -14.11
N ASN A 284 4.96 -3.44 -14.29
CA ASN A 284 5.17 -2.47 -15.37
C ASN A 284 5.54 -3.11 -16.73
N ASN A 285 5.98 -4.36 -16.77
CA ASN A 285 6.54 -4.97 -17.97
C ASN A 285 5.57 -5.89 -18.72
N GLY A 286 4.40 -6.22 -18.17
CA GLY A 286 3.43 -7.14 -18.80
C GLY A 286 3.99 -8.55 -19.07
N GLU A 287 5.16 -8.87 -18.55
CA GLU A 287 5.80 -10.17 -18.67
C GLU A 287 5.54 -10.98 -17.39
N SER A 288 5.03 -12.20 -17.59
CA SER A 288 4.92 -13.17 -16.51
C SER A 288 6.32 -13.66 -16.12
N GLY A 289 6.87 -13.10 -15.05
CA GLY A 289 8.17 -13.48 -14.53
C GLY A 289 8.62 -12.53 -13.42
N PHE A 290 9.25 -13.07 -12.39
CA PHE A 290 9.85 -12.25 -11.34
C PHE A 290 10.96 -11.37 -11.94
N SER A 291 10.73 -10.08 -12.00
CA SER A 291 11.81 -9.15 -12.18
C SER A 291 12.55 -9.01 -10.84
N SER A 292 13.86 -9.23 -10.85
CA SER A 292 14.73 -8.98 -9.69
C SER A 292 14.93 -7.48 -9.40
N PHE A 293 14.27 -6.60 -10.15
CA PHE A 293 14.42 -5.15 -10.03
C PHE A 293 13.26 -4.55 -9.23
N ILE A 294 13.59 -3.82 -8.17
CA ILE A 294 12.64 -3.07 -7.34
C ILE A 294 12.65 -1.60 -7.75
N ASN A 295 11.45 -1.03 -7.96
CA ASN A 295 11.29 0.37 -8.32
C ASN A 295 11.16 1.24 -7.07
N TYR A 296 12.25 1.84 -6.61
CA TYR A 296 12.27 2.70 -5.43
C TYR A 296 11.72 4.12 -5.67
N ASN A 297 11.22 4.45 -6.87
CA ASN A 297 10.59 5.75 -7.12
C ASN A 297 9.35 5.98 -6.25
N TYR A 298 8.84 4.92 -5.63
CA TYR A 298 7.65 4.94 -4.78
C TYR A 298 7.94 4.58 -3.32
N PHE A 299 9.20 4.73 -2.89
CA PHE A 299 9.61 4.52 -1.50
C PHE A 299 10.04 5.84 -0.85
N GLY A 300 9.35 6.24 0.23
CA GLY A 300 9.71 7.42 1.01
C GLY A 300 9.57 8.72 0.20
N VAL A 301 8.46 8.88 -0.53
CA VAL A 301 8.27 10.01 -1.44
C VAL A 301 7.39 11.12 -0.84
N THR A 302 7.60 12.35 -1.33
CA THR A 302 6.85 13.53 -0.89
C THR A 302 5.46 13.59 -1.51
N THR A 303 4.59 14.48 -0.97
CA THR A 303 3.30 14.81 -1.61
C THR A 303 3.49 15.28 -3.05
N ALA A 304 4.48 16.12 -3.30
CA ALA A 304 4.76 16.64 -4.64
C ALA A 304 5.17 15.54 -5.64
N GLU A 305 5.86 14.50 -5.17
CA GLU A 305 6.26 13.36 -6.01
C GLU A 305 5.09 12.42 -6.27
N ILE A 306 4.39 11.97 -5.22
CA ILE A 306 3.30 11.00 -5.37
C ILE A 306 2.13 11.58 -6.18
N SER A 307 1.84 12.89 -6.03
CA SER A 307 0.74 13.57 -6.73
C SER A 307 0.94 13.69 -8.25
N LYS A 308 2.10 13.35 -8.78
CA LYS A 308 2.33 13.30 -10.23
C LYS A 308 1.51 12.19 -10.90
N THR A 309 1.25 11.13 -10.16
CA THR A 309 0.59 9.92 -10.67
C THR A 309 -0.62 9.52 -9.83
N HIS A 310 -0.67 9.88 -8.54
CA HIS A 310 -1.68 9.45 -7.58
C HIS A 310 -2.57 10.61 -7.13
N GLN A 311 -3.85 10.34 -6.94
CA GLN A 311 -4.82 11.27 -6.37
C GLN A 311 -5.63 10.57 -5.28
N ALA A 312 -5.46 10.97 -4.02
CA ALA A 312 -6.23 10.44 -2.91
C ALA A 312 -7.72 10.82 -3.02
N ASP A 313 -8.60 9.93 -2.57
CA ASP A 313 -10.07 10.08 -2.67
C ASP A 313 -10.66 11.04 -1.61
N GLY A 314 -9.84 11.58 -0.72
CA GLY A 314 -10.26 12.48 0.37
C GLY A 314 -10.88 11.75 1.57
N THR A 315 -10.84 10.43 1.60
CA THR A 315 -11.30 9.65 2.77
C THR A 315 -10.50 10.01 4.02
N LEU A 316 -9.19 10.15 3.89
CA LEU A 316 -8.29 10.55 4.98
C LEU A 316 -7.87 12.03 4.88
N LEU A 317 -7.65 12.66 6.02
CA LEU A 317 -6.95 13.94 6.07
C LEU A 317 -5.44 13.64 6.04
N LEU A 318 -4.82 13.83 4.89
CA LEU A 318 -3.39 13.54 4.69
C LEU A 318 -2.54 14.79 4.96
N PRO A 319 -1.33 14.64 5.55
CA PRO A 319 -0.40 15.75 5.73
C PRO A 319 0.28 16.09 4.39
N ASP A 320 0.83 17.29 4.29
CA ASP A 320 1.76 17.63 3.23
C ASP A 320 3.16 17.06 3.57
N CYS A 321 3.54 15.97 2.92
CA CYS A 321 4.81 15.30 3.12
C CYS A 321 5.90 16.04 2.32
N THR A 322 6.76 16.77 3.01
CA THR A 322 7.83 17.59 2.39
C THR A 322 9.23 17.06 2.70
N ALA A 323 9.36 16.16 3.68
CA ALA A 323 10.63 15.57 4.06
C ALA A 323 11.19 14.67 2.96
N THR A 324 12.52 14.68 2.80
CA THR A 324 13.23 13.88 1.77
C THR A 324 14.32 12.99 2.36
N ALA A 325 14.61 13.11 3.67
CA ALA A 325 15.74 12.40 4.30
C ALA A 325 15.66 10.88 4.13
N ASP A 326 14.43 10.32 4.23
CA ASP A 326 14.17 8.89 4.09
C ASP A 326 13.63 8.49 2.71
N ASN A 327 13.76 9.37 1.72
CA ASN A 327 13.65 8.95 0.33
C ASN A 327 14.82 8.02 -0.02
N TYR A 328 14.53 6.90 -0.69
CA TYR A 328 15.53 5.89 -1.01
C TYR A 328 16.78 6.49 -1.67
N TYR A 329 16.62 7.29 -2.70
CA TYR A 329 17.75 7.82 -3.47
C TYR A 329 18.59 8.81 -2.66
N VAL A 330 17.94 9.56 -1.77
CA VAL A 330 18.63 10.51 -0.88
C VAL A 330 19.39 9.76 0.21
N ARG A 331 18.73 8.84 0.90
CA ARG A 331 19.30 8.07 2.02
C ARG A 331 20.47 7.19 1.58
N GLU A 332 20.35 6.56 0.40
CA GLU A 332 21.37 5.68 -0.17
C GLU A 332 22.47 6.45 -0.97
N GLY A 333 22.43 7.78 -0.98
CA GLY A 333 23.42 8.58 -1.73
C GLY A 333 23.33 8.42 -3.26
N LYS A 334 22.17 8.01 -3.78
CA LYS A 334 21.91 7.74 -5.20
C LYS A 334 21.14 8.87 -5.90
N TYR A 335 20.94 10.00 -5.22
CA TYR A 335 20.29 11.18 -5.77
C TYR A 335 21.34 12.19 -6.27
N ILE A 336 21.51 12.30 -7.58
CA ILE A 336 22.50 13.15 -8.22
C ILE A 336 21.88 14.53 -8.43
N THR A 337 22.31 15.49 -7.63
CA THR A 337 21.84 16.89 -7.67
C THR A 337 22.77 17.84 -8.43
N GLU A 338 24.04 17.44 -8.57
CA GLU A 338 25.05 18.17 -9.31
C GLU A 338 25.96 17.23 -10.09
N TRP A 339 26.60 17.73 -11.13
CA TRP A 339 27.52 16.93 -11.91
C TRP A 339 28.79 16.63 -11.11
N ASN A 340 29.02 15.35 -10.83
CA ASN A 340 30.26 14.87 -10.24
C ASN A 340 30.63 13.52 -10.90
N PRO A 341 31.65 13.54 -11.81
CA PRO A 341 32.06 12.34 -12.53
C PRO A 341 32.58 11.22 -11.62
N ASP A 342 33.21 11.59 -10.49
CA ASP A 342 33.75 10.57 -9.55
C ASP A 342 32.62 9.83 -8.84
N VAL A 343 31.57 10.52 -8.39
CA VAL A 343 30.38 9.91 -7.77
C VAL A 343 29.63 9.02 -8.78
N VAL A 344 29.40 9.55 -9.99
CA VAL A 344 28.75 8.77 -11.06
C VAL A 344 29.60 7.56 -11.43
N GLY A 345 30.92 7.73 -11.52
CA GLY A 345 31.87 6.65 -11.82
C GLY A 345 31.91 5.58 -10.73
N GLN A 346 31.84 5.95 -9.45
CA GLN A 346 31.77 5.01 -8.34
C GLN A 346 30.50 4.17 -8.37
N ILE A 347 29.34 4.80 -8.52
CA ILE A 347 28.05 4.10 -8.54
C ILE A 347 28.00 3.09 -9.70
N TYR A 348 28.31 3.55 -10.92
CA TYR A 348 28.25 2.67 -12.10
C TYR A 348 29.47 1.74 -12.22
N GLY A 349 30.62 2.13 -11.70
CA GLY A 349 31.82 1.30 -11.70
C GLY A 349 31.67 0.03 -10.87
N THR A 350 31.00 0.12 -9.72
CA THR A 350 30.68 -1.05 -8.88
C THR A 350 29.66 -1.95 -9.57
N ALA A 351 28.64 -1.37 -10.20
CA ALA A 351 27.64 -2.12 -10.96
C ALA A 351 28.28 -2.84 -12.18
N TYR A 352 29.23 -2.21 -12.86
CA TYR A 352 29.91 -2.81 -14.00
C TYR A 352 30.79 -4.00 -13.64
N GLN A 353 31.48 -3.97 -12.49
CA GLN A 353 32.29 -5.09 -12.01
C GLN A 353 31.48 -6.33 -11.67
N ASN A 354 30.23 -6.16 -11.26
CA ASN A 354 29.32 -7.24 -10.90
C ASN A 354 28.49 -7.80 -12.05
N VAL A 355 28.69 -7.32 -13.30
CA VAL A 355 27.97 -7.74 -14.51
C VAL A 355 26.45 -7.52 -14.48
N VAL A 356 25.93 -6.87 -13.46
CA VAL A 356 24.51 -6.59 -13.29
C VAL A 356 24.33 -5.11 -12.95
N VAL A 357 23.82 -4.31 -13.91
CA VAL A 357 23.40 -2.93 -13.64
C VAL A 357 22.07 -2.97 -12.91
N THR A 358 22.12 -3.24 -11.61
CA THR A 358 20.91 -3.34 -10.75
C THR A 358 20.66 -2.09 -9.92
N GLU A 359 21.55 -1.09 -9.97
CA GLU A 359 21.41 0.07 -9.11
C GLU A 359 20.68 1.21 -9.82
N ALA A 360 19.49 1.53 -9.33
CA ALA A 360 18.75 2.70 -9.74
C ALA A 360 19.40 3.97 -9.17
N VAL A 361 19.61 4.96 -10.02
CA VAL A 361 20.11 6.29 -9.65
C VAL A 361 19.12 7.33 -10.14
N ARG A 362 18.83 8.34 -9.32
CA ARG A 362 17.95 9.45 -9.69
C ARG A 362 18.74 10.71 -9.94
N PHE A 363 18.45 11.39 -11.04
CA PHE A 363 19.05 12.68 -11.38
C PHE A 363 18.05 13.80 -11.13
N LEU A 364 18.53 14.93 -10.61
CA LEU A 364 17.72 16.12 -10.37
C LEU A 364 17.02 16.64 -11.64
N ASN A 365 17.71 16.52 -12.79
CA ASN A 365 17.16 16.99 -14.06
C ASN A 365 17.78 16.25 -15.26
N THR A 366 17.16 16.42 -16.43
CA THR A 366 17.58 15.79 -17.68
C THR A 366 19.00 16.18 -18.10
N SER A 367 19.44 17.42 -17.83
CA SER A 367 20.79 17.87 -18.18
C SER A 367 21.86 17.05 -17.44
N LEU A 368 21.68 16.78 -16.16
CA LEU A 368 22.60 15.92 -15.38
C LEU A 368 22.59 14.47 -15.89
N TYR A 369 21.43 13.97 -16.24
CA TYR A 369 21.30 12.65 -16.86
C TYR A 369 22.05 12.54 -18.18
N ASP A 370 21.90 13.52 -19.07
CA ASP A 370 22.58 13.55 -20.37
C ASP A 370 24.08 13.66 -20.20
N GLN A 371 24.58 14.42 -19.22
CA GLN A 371 26.01 14.50 -18.89
C GLN A 371 26.54 13.16 -18.43
N ALA A 372 25.82 12.47 -17.52
CA ALA A 372 26.20 11.16 -17.03
C ALA A 372 26.21 10.12 -18.16
N LYS A 373 25.20 10.13 -19.02
CA LYS A 373 25.10 9.28 -20.20
C LYS A 373 26.27 9.50 -21.16
N GLY A 374 26.60 10.74 -21.43
CA GLY A 374 27.76 11.09 -22.28
C GLY A 374 29.07 10.62 -21.69
N TYR A 375 29.29 10.81 -20.38
CA TYR A 375 30.47 10.34 -19.67
C TYR A 375 30.62 8.81 -19.69
N LEU A 376 29.56 8.08 -19.43
CA LEU A 376 29.58 6.61 -19.41
C LEU A 376 29.84 6.04 -20.81
N ILE A 377 29.30 6.65 -21.87
CA ILE A 377 29.58 6.25 -23.25
C ILE A 377 31.07 6.48 -23.57
N PHE A 378 31.63 7.61 -23.12
CA PHE A 378 33.04 7.92 -23.30
C PHE A 378 33.95 6.92 -22.61
N CYS A 379 33.66 6.54 -21.34
CA CYS A 379 34.43 5.57 -20.59
C CYS A 379 34.38 4.15 -21.22
N LEU A 380 33.37 3.84 -22.03
CA LEU A 380 33.22 2.55 -22.70
C LEU A 380 33.98 2.47 -24.02
N ILE A 381 34.39 3.63 -24.61
CA ILE A 381 35.09 3.71 -25.91
C ILE A 381 36.60 3.70 -25.74
N ILE A 382 37.12 4.09 -24.57
CA ILE A 382 38.53 4.03 -24.22
C ILE A 382 38.88 2.65 -23.62
#